data_1c3c9fc5ca8be1f95eb31a710399d809
#
_entry.id   1c3c9fc5ca8be1f95eb31a710399d809
#
_cell.length_a   1.000
_cell.length_b   1.000
_cell.length_c   1.000
_cell.angle_alpha   90.00
_cell.angle_beta   90.00
_cell.angle_gamma   90.00
#
_symmetry.space_group_name_H-M   'P 1'
#
loop_
_entity.id
_entity.type
_entity.pdbx_description
1 polymer ?
#
loop_
_entity_poly.entity_id
_entity_poly.type
_entity_poly.pdbx_seq_one_letter_code
_entity_poly.pdbx_strand_id
1 'polypeptide(L)'
;MATARKGAADKVAPLFVPVRKINRAAWRRQWVFCVVGRTVACLFTISRLCLLSGKINSMAIIRNIDNNTNRSILGSLLFSTYMQDMWIDNSTGVVTFSIECNGFTVFTADYVPDNNGEIRLFDLRRILESYIDGVFADFVFTAREEGQDDYSVSYRVFKTATRISENAEEFLPSFFLTTLVNKKTTQIGRYETLSFYPQSTCSVYVQASYYSGTGVETKEVLLMNEDDVVLDAVNSINVSPARFVDDSLGELIGFAVRAGERSFYFEVDKTLPKANPAIMFRNNFGCWETMYLSGTVETEYSIKRSHAYIDGLYKQYDIDDTELFKANSGILLDSMLRLGMDLARSRYVFLMDSSGVASDEVVFTDTEIKYVNDDDSLPTFEYTYRRASFVSAMLHTIRPPKLFDKTFDVTFN
;
A
#
# COMPACT_ATOMS: atom_id res chain seq x y z
N MET A 1 46.88 -45.85 -9.23
CA MET A 1 47.04 -45.62 -10.69
C MET A 1 45.90 -44.78 -11.19
N ALA A 2 46.28 -43.62 -11.65
CA ALA A 2 45.44 -42.52 -12.09
C ALA A 2 44.82 -42.79 -13.46
N THR A 3 43.74 -42.14 -13.77
CA THR A 3 43.64 -41.32 -15.01
C THR A 3 42.42 -40.39 -14.95
N ALA A 4 42.75 -39.14 -14.96
CA ALA A 4 41.81 -38.00 -15.13
C ALA A 4 41.33 -37.93 -16.58
N ARG A 5 40.06 -37.57 -16.79
CA ARG A 5 39.59 -36.99 -18.07
C ARG A 5 39.02 -35.63 -17.81
N LYS A 6 39.71 -34.62 -18.36
CA LYS A 6 39.27 -33.23 -18.54
C LYS A 6 38.18 -33.18 -19.60
N GLY A 7 37.04 -32.61 -19.25
CA GLY A 7 36.04 -32.15 -20.20
C GLY A 7 36.21 -30.64 -20.40
N ALA A 8 36.37 -30.23 -21.65
CA ALA A 8 36.55 -28.86 -22.09
C ALA A 8 35.20 -28.11 -21.99
N ALA A 9 35.22 -26.95 -21.35
CA ALA A 9 34.11 -26.01 -21.34
C ALA A 9 34.32 -25.02 -22.50
N ASP A 10 33.46 -25.07 -23.50
CA ASP A 10 33.38 -24.08 -24.55
C ASP A 10 32.94 -22.73 -24.01
N LYS A 11 33.86 -21.78 -23.97
CA LYS A 11 33.59 -20.38 -23.70
C LYS A 11 33.09 -19.72 -24.99
N VAL A 12 31.81 -19.40 -25.04
CA VAL A 12 31.26 -18.48 -26.04
C VAL A 12 31.57 -17.06 -25.56
N ALA A 13 32.46 -16.38 -26.24
CA ALA A 13 32.78 -14.97 -26.02
C ALA A 13 31.72 -14.08 -26.69
N PRO A 14 31.29 -12.99 -26.06
CA PRO A 14 30.39 -12.04 -26.70
C PRO A 14 31.15 -11.21 -27.72
N LEU A 15 30.67 -11.21 -28.97
CA LEU A 15 31.13 -10.33 -30.02
C LEU A 15 30.67 -8.89 -29.75
N PHE A 16 31.59 -8.05 -29.30
CA PHE A 16 31.40 -6.60 -29.30
C PHE A 16 31.68 -6.06 -30.69
N VAL A 17 30.65 -5.52 -31.34
CA VAL A 17 30.81 -4.73 -32.57
C VAL A 17 30.87 -3.26 -32.19
N PRO A 18 31.94 -2.51 -32.53
CA PRO A 18 32.03 -1.10 -32.18
C PRO A 18 31.09 -0.25 -33.04
N VAL A 19 30.24 0.52 -32.37
CA VAL A 19 29.38 1.51 -33.05
C VAL A 19 30.22 2.68 -33.53
N ARG A 20 30.40 2.81 -34.84
CA ARG A 20 31.00 4.00 -35.45
C ARG A 20 30.06 5.19 -35.37
N LYS A 21 30.60 6.33 -34.94
CA LYS A 21 29.94 7.64 -34.96
C LYS A 21 29.38 7.93 -36.34
N ILE A 22 28.08 8.10 -36.46
CA ILE A 22 27.44 8.49 -37.72
C ILE A 22 27.28 10.00 -37.73
N ASN A 23 27.80 10.61 -38.80
CA ASN A 23 27.75 12.06 -39.06
C ASN A 23 26.30 12.51 -39.40
N ARG A 24 25.91 13.69 -38.94
CA ARG A 24 24.55 14.26 -38.97
C ARG A 24 24.06 14.77 -40.34
N ALA A 25 24.33 14.12 -41.42
CA ALA A 25 23.92 14.64 -42.74
C ALA A 25 23.65 13.58 -43.80
N ALA A 26 22.82 12.57 -43.51
CA ALA A 26 22.18 11.79 -44.60
C ALA A 26 21.14 10.82 -44.01
N TRP A 27 19.89 11.20 -43.97
CA TRP A 27 18.80 10.29 -43.66
C TRP A 27 18.39 9.56 -44.94
N ARG A 28 18.87 8.33 -45.14
CA ARG A 28 18.26 7.37 -46.05
C ARG A 28 17.59 6.27 -45.24
N ARG A 29 16.45 5.80 -45.71
CA ARG A 29 15.64 4.74 -45.15
C ARG A 29 16.50 3.55 -44.75
N GLN A 30 16.48 3.20 -43.49
CA GLN A 30 17.12 1.97 -43.01
C GLN A 30 16.02 1.01 -42.58
N TRP A 31 15.99 -0.16 -43.22
CA TRP A 31 15.14 -1.27 -42.83
C TRP A 31 15.87 -2.05 -41.75
N VAL A 32 15.23 -2.19 -40.60
CA VAL A 32 15.75 -3.09 -39.56
C VAL A 32 14.93 -4.38 -39.62
N PHE A 33 15.56 -5.47 -39.97
CA PHE A 33 14.99 -6.80 -39.92
C PHE A 33 15.41 -7.46 -38.61
N CYS A 34 14.46 -7.80 -37.80
CA CYS A 34 14.69 -8.65 -36.63
C CYS A 34 14.16 -10.05 -36.96
N VAL A 35 15.04 -11.03 -37.00
CA VAL A 35 14.68 -12.43 -37.21
C VAL A 35 14.65 -13.12 -35.87
N VAL A 36 13.44 -13.41 -35.35
CA VAL A 36 13.23 -14.24 -34.18
C VAL A 36 12.46 -15.47 -34.64
N GLY A 37 13.15 -16.59 -34.75
CA GLY A 37 12.55 -17.85 -35.19
C GLY A 37 12.16 -17.85 -36.68
N ARG A 38 11.26 -18.75 -37.08
CA ARG A 38 10.87 -18.97 -38.50
C ARG A 38 9.82 -17.97 -39.03
N THR A 39 9.55 -16.86 -38.36
CA THR A 39 8.54 -15.88 -38.79
C THR A 39 9.19 -14.50 -38.98
N VAL A 40 9.05 -13.92 -40.15
CA VAL A 40 9.50 -12.55 -40.45
C VAL A 40 8.34 -11.61 -40.17
N ALA A 41 8.43 -10.81 -39.12
CA ALA A 41 7.48 -9.74 -38.83
C ALA A 41 8.03 -8.41 -39.35
N CYS A 42 7.32 -7.76 -40.29
CA CYS A 42 7.62 -6.39 -40.68
C CYS A 42 6.96 -5.41 -39.72
N LEU A 43 7.76 -4.77 -38.89
CA LEU A 43 7.32 -3.63 -38.07
C LEU A 43 7.42 -2.36 -38.94
N PHE A 44 6.25 -1.85 -39.35
CA PHE A 44 6.15 -0.53 -39.93
C PHE A 44 6.24 0.53 -38.85
N THR A 45 7.34 1.21 -38.74
CA THR A 45 7.40 2.50 -38.02
C THR A 45 6.81 3.57 -38.94
N ILE A 46 5.61 4.01 -38.64
CA ILE A 46 5.01 5.21 -39.24
C ILE A 46 5.73 6.42 -38.64
N SER A 47 6.79 6.85 -39.32
CA SER A 47 7.28 8.21 -39.13
C SER A 47 7.47 8.83 -40.50
N ARG A 48 6.63 9.84 -40.73
CA ARG A 48 6.69 10.85 -41.81
C ARG A 48 5.77 10.68 -42.99
N LEU A 49 4.68 11.40 -42.85
CA LEU A 49 4.21 12.24 -43.95
C LEU A 49 3.69 13.55 -43.29
N CYS A 50 4.55 14.56 -43.29
CA CYS A 50 4.19 15.96 -43.37
C CYS A 50 5.45 16.79 -43.44
N LEU A 51 5.99 16.89 -44.69
CA LEU A 51 6.88 17.97 -45.09
C LEU A 51 6.20 18.62 -46.31
N LEU A 52 5.18 19.40 -46.03
CA LEU A 52 4.71 20.48 -46.87
C LEU A 52 4.35 21.63 -45.94
N SER A 53 5.19 22.63 -45.99
CA SER A 53 5.03 24.03 -45.52
C SER A 53 3.76 24.31 -44.72
N GLY A 54 3.84 24.21 -43.46
CA GLY A 54 2.88 24.67 -42.47
C GLY A 54 3.60 24.64 -41.15
N LYS A 55 3.50 25.68 -40.37
CA LYS A 55 3.97 25.71 -38.99
C LYS A 55 3.70 24.33 -38.36
N ILE A 56 4.75 23.62 -37.97
CA ILE A 56 4.60 22.46 -37.09
C ILE A 56 4.05 23.10 -35.81
N ASN A 57 2.75 23.01 -35.57
CA ASN A 57 2.17 23.32 -34.29
C ASN A 57 2.81 22.33 -33.31
N SER A 58 3.78 22.79 -32.55
CA SER A 58 4.34 22.03 -31.44
C SER A 58 3.28 22.02 -30.36
N MET A 59 2.59 20.92 -30.18
CA MET A 59 1.59 20.73 -29.14
C MET A 59 2.31 20.56 -27.78
N ALA A 60 1.88 21.23 -26.76
CA ALA A 60 2.34 20.99 -25.39
C ALA A 60 2.07 19.54 -24.99
N ILE A 61 3.07 18.84 -24.50
CA ILE A 61 2.99 17.41 -24.14
C ILE A 61 3.27 17.26 -22.64
N ILE A 62 2.33 16.68 -21.92
CA ILE A 62 2.50 16.38 -20.49
C ILE A 62 3.36 15.11 -20.37
N ARG A 63 4.40 15.21 -19.57
CA ARG A 63 5.32 14.10 -19.33
C ARG A 63 5.55 13.92 -17.82
N ASN A 64 5.35 12.72 -17.33
CA ASN A 64 5.70 12.32 -15.97
C ASN A 64 7.08 11.65 -15.96
N ILE A 65 7.96 12.10 -15.07
CA ILE A 65 9.34 11.60 -14.98
C ILE A 65 9.60 11.11 -13.57
N ASP A 66 10.13 9.90 -13.45
CA ASP A 66 10.71 9.45 -12.19
C ASP A 66 12.03 10.19 -11.91
N ASN A 67 12.02 11.08 -10.93
CA ASN A 67 13.17 11.91 -10.56
C ASN A 67 14.40 11.11 -10.11
N ASN A 68 14.24 9.85 -9.68
CA ASN A 68 15.39 9.03 -9.27
C ASN A 68 16.08 8.36 -10.45
N THR A 69 15.33 7.97 -11.46
CA THR A 69 15.89 7.25 -12.63
C THR A 69 15.97 8.14 -13.85
N ASN A 70 15.42 9.35 -13.80
CA ASN A 70 15.28 10.29 -14.93
C ASN A 70 14.64 9.63 -16.17
N ARG A 71 13.73 8.67 -15.94
CA ARG A 71 12.99 7.94 -16.96
C ARG A 71 11.55 8.45 -17.03
N SER A 72 11.03 8.55 -18.22
CA SER A 72 9.59 8.79 -18.42
C SER A 72 8.81 7.61 -17.86
N ILE A 73 7.82 7.91 -17.00
CA ILE A 73 6.90 6.89 -16.51
C ILE A 73 5.88 6.66 -17.62
N LEU A 74 5.89 5.46 -18.15
CA LEU A 74 4.93 4.99 -19.15
C LEU A 74 3.78 4.30 -18.41
N GLY A 75 2.56 4.50 -18.90
CA GLY A 75 1.37 3.84 -18.37
C GLY A 75 0.36 4.82 -17.79
N SER A 76 -0.84 4.30 -17.55
CA SER A 76 -1.98 5.07 -17.02
C SER A 76 -2.17 4.87 -15.51
N LEU A 77 -1.47 3.90 -14.90
CA LEU A 77 -1.54 3.58 -13.48
C LEU A 77 -0.30 4.10 -12.76
N LEU A 78 -0.50 4.95 -11.77
CA LEU A 78 0.59 5.61 -11.05
C LEU A 78 0.39 5.53 -9.54
N PHE A 79 1.49 5.45 -8.80
CA PHE A 79 1.46 5.70 -7.35
C PHE A 79 1.60 7.18 -7.06
N SER A 80 0.88 7.70 -6.07
CA SER A 80 0.92 9.12 -5.69
C SER A 80 2.33 9.61 -5.34
N THR A 81 3.17 8.72 -4.82
CA THR A 81 4.58 9.02 -4.50
C THR A 81 5.45 9.30 -5.72
N TYR A 82 5.01 8.95 -6.92
CA TYR A 82 5.67 9.32 -8.17
C TYR A 82 5.16 10.61 -8.80
N MET A 83 4.08 11.19 -8.25
CA MET A 83 3.45 12.41 -8.77
C MET A 83 4.01 13.69 -8.13
N GLN A 84 5.26 13.69 -7.71
CA GLN A 84 5.86 14.90 -7.14
C GLN A 84 6.05 15.99 -8.18
N ASP A 85 6.62 15.63 -9.34
CA ASP A 85 6.91 16.58 -10.41
C ASP A 85 6.40 16.03 -11.74
N MET A 86 5.78 16.92 -12.52
CA MET A 86 5.42 16.68 -13.92
C MET A 86 6.05 17.74 -14.81
N TRP A 87 6.19 17.43 -16.08
CA TRP A 87 6.74 18.32 -17.07
C TRP A 87 5.76 18.52 -18.20
N ILE A 88 5.69 19.75 -18.71
CA ILE A 88 5.00 20.07 -19.95
C ILE A 88 6.09 20.52 -20.90
N ASP A 89 6.21 19.81 -22.02
CA ASP A 89 7.24 20.05 -23.02
C ASP A 89 6.64 20.73 -24.26
N ASN A 90 7.50 21.32 -25.08
CA ASN A 90 7.20 21.94 -26.37
C ASN A 90 6.25 23.16 -26.30
N SER A 91 6.16 23.81 -25.17
CA SER A 91 5.35 25.02 -25.01
C SER A 91 6.07 26.24 -25.59
N THR A 92 5.34 27.10 -26.26
CA THR A 92 5.86 28.33 -26.87
C THR A 92 5.27 29.61 -26.25
N GLY A 93 4.13 29.48 -25.58
CA GLY A 93 3.38 30.55 -24.95
C GLY A 93 2.96 30.16 -23.53
N VAL A 94 2.05 30.99 -22.99
CA VAL A 94 1.45 30.70 -21.68
C VAL A 94 0.58 29.43 -21.78
N VAL A 95 0.77 28.50 -20.90
CA VAL A 95 0.00 27.26 -20.81
C VAL A 95 -0.89 27.31 -19.59
N THR A 96 -2.20 27.19 -19.79
CA THR A 96 -3.15 26.91 -18.73
C THR A 96 -3.15 25.42 -18.45
N PHE A 97 -2.65 25.02 -17.29
CA PHE A 97 -2.67 23.63 -16.84
C PHE A 97 -3.83 23.41 -15.88
N SER A 98 -4.63 22.39 -16.12
CA SER A 98 -5.73 22.00 -15.25
C SER A 98 -5.71 20.52 -14.91
N ILE A 99 -6.19 20.19 -13.71
CA ILE A 99 -6.40 18.82 -13.24
C ILE A 99 -7.88 18.67 -12.92
N GLU A 100 -8.48 17.62 -13.44
CA GLU A 100 -9.86 17.25 -13.13
C GLU A 100 -9.89 15.89 -12.40
N CYS A 101 -10.79 15.77 -11.44
CA CYS A 101 -11.10 14.53 -10.75
C CYS A 101 -12.61 14.34 -10.73
N ASN A 102 -13.09 13.18 -11.21
CA ASN A 102 -14.52 12.88 -11.28
C ASN A 102 -15.36 13.97 -12.01
N GLY A 103 -14.79 14.64 -13.02
CA GLY A 103 -15.45 15.69 -13.79
C GLY A 103 -15.46 17.06 -13.12
N PHE A 104 -14.77 17.24 -11.99
CA PHE A 104 -14.60 18.52 -11.32
C PHE A 104 -13.15 19.00 -11.44
N THR A 105 -12.97 20.26 -11.83
CA THR A 105 -11.64 20.86 -11.83
C THR A 105 -11.17 21.07 -10.40
N VAL A 106 -10.09 20.37 -10.02
CA VAL A 106 -9.51 20.42 -8.68
C VAL A 106 -8.31 21.35 -8.59
N PHE A 107 -7.72 21.65 -9.75
CA PHE A 107 -6.61 22.59 -9.85
C PHE A 107 -6.59 23.23 -11.23
N THR A 108 -6.23 24.53 -11.29
CA THR A 108 -5.93 25.23 -12.54
C THR A 108 -4.94 26.35 -12.26
N ALA A 109 -3.95 26.51 -13.14
CA ALA A 109 -2.98 27.61 -13.07
C ALA A 109 -2.35 27.85 -14.45
N ASP A 110 -1.91 29.10 -14.65
CA ASP A 110 -1.18 29.50 -15.84
C ASP A 110 0.33 29.47 -15.58
N TYR A 111 1.06 28.91 -16.53
CA TYR A 111 2.50 28.75 -16.47
C TYR A 111 3.17 29.32 -17.72
N VAL A 112 4.35 29.90 -17.51
CA VAL A 112 5.20 30.38 -18.60
C VAL A 112 6.34 29.39 -18.77
N PRO A 113 6.59 28.87 -19.99
CA PRO A 113 7.68 27.96 -20.24
C PRO A 113 9.03 28.64 -20.06
N ASP A 114 10.05 27.84 -19.78
CA ASP A 114 11.44 28.29 -19.78
C ASP A 114 11.97 28.51 -21.22
N ASN A 115 13.27 28.86 -21.34
CA ASN A 115 13.92 29.08 -22.62
C ASN A 115 13.97 27.84 -23.54
N ASN A 116 13.72 26.66 -22.99
CA ASN A 116 13.68 25.39 -23.72
C ASN A 116 12.26 24.99 -24.13
N GLY A 117 11.26 25.75 -23.71
CA GLY A 117 9.85 25.40 -23.90
C GLY A 117 9.35 24.37 -22.90
N GLU A 118 9.98 24.28 -21.72
CA GLU A 118 9.62 23.33 -20.68
C GLU A 118 8.98 24.05 -19.48
N ILE A 119 7.95 23.43 -18.91
CA ILE A 119 7.30 23.86 -17.66
C ILE A 119 7.43 22.71 -16.67
N ARG A 120 7.92 23.01 -15.49
CA ARG A 120 7.99 22.04 -14.39
C ARG A 120 6.92 22.33 -13.35
N LEU A 121 6.06 21.34 -13.11
CA LEU A 121 5.01 21.36 -12.11
C LEU A 121 5.51 20.66 -10.85
N PHE A 122 5.43 21.34 -9.72
CA PHE A 122 5.96 20.84 -8.45
C PHE A 122 4.87 20.43 -7.49
N ASP A 123 5.18 19.44 -6.63
CA ASP A 123 4.40 19.06 -5.44
C ASP A 123 2.93 18.70 -5.73
N LEU A 124 2.67 18.12 -6.91
CA LEU A 124 1.33 17.71 -7.33
C LEU A 124 0.76 16.64 -6.39
N ARG A 125 1.61 15.83 -5.76
CA ARG A 125 1.22 14.78 -4.82
C ARG A 125 0.23 15.27 -3.77
N ARG A 126 0.50 16.40 -3.13
CA ARG A 126 -0.36 16.95 -2.06
C ARG A 126 -1.74 17.33 -2.57
N ILE A 127 -1.80 17.88 -3.78
CA ILE A 127 -3.05 18.24 -4.42
C ILE A 127 -3.84 16.96 -4.69
N LEU A 128 -3.25 15.98 -5.36
CA LEU A 128 -3.92 14.75 -5.76
C LEU A 128 -4.38 13.91 -4.56
N GLU A 129 -3.51 13.70 -3.57
CA GLU A 129 -3.84 12.89 -2.40
C GLU A 129 -5.02 13.43 -1.59
N SER A 130 -5.30 14.74 -1.66
CA SER A 130 -6.45 15.34 -0.97
C SER A 130 -7.80 14.96 -1.60
N TYR A 131 -7.79 14.56 -2.86
CA TYR A 131 -8.98 14.14 -3.61
C TYR A 131 -9.10 12.62 -3.76
N ILE A 132 -8.12 11.86 -3.26
CA ILE A 132 -8.20 10.39 -3.22
C ILE A 132 -8.85 9.97 -1.90
N ASP A 133 -10.15 9.69 -1.96
CA ASP A 133 -10.89 9.14 -0.83
C ASP A 133 -10.94 7.60 -0.93
N GLY A 134 -9.88 6.96 -0.47
CA GLY A 134 -9.74 5.51 -0.51
C GLY A 134 -8.39 5.07 -1.06
N VAL A 135 -8.41 4.15 -2.04
CA VAL A 135 -7.20 3.53 -2.60
C VAL A 135 -6.68 4.29 -3.80
N PHE A 136 -7.57 4.73 -4.71
CA PHE A 136 -7.19 5.45 -5.92
C PHE A 136 -8.27 6.44 -6.35
N ALA A 137 -7.90 7.34 -7.27
CA ALA A 137 -8.84 8.17 -8.03
C ALA A 137 -8.32 8.38 -9.45
N ASP A 138 -9.25 8.67 -10.37
CA ASP A 138 -8.95 8.97 -11.76
C ASP A 138 -8.83 10.48 -11.97
N PHE A 139 -7.72 10.89 -12.56
CA PHE A 139 -7.42 12.28 -12.85
C PHE A 139 -7.20 12.49 -14.34
N VAL A 140 -7.70 13.60 -14.85
CA VAL A 140 -7.42 14.09 -16.20
C VAL A 140 -6.58 15.35 -16.09
N PHE A 141 -5.42 15.33 -16.71
CA PHE A 141 -4.50 16.46 -16.78
C PHE A 141 -4.62 17.07 -18.16
N THR A 142 -4.85 18.36 -18.23
CA THR A 142 -4.99 19.08 -19.49
C THR A 142 -4.03 20.25 -19.52
N ALA A 143 -3.25 20.35 -20.60
CA ALA A 143 -2.43 21.49 -20.93
C ALA A 143 -3.05 22.20 -22.16
N ARG A 144 -3.39 23.49 -21.99
CA ARG A 144 -3.99 24.33 -23.01
C ARG A 144 -3.09 25.52 -23.28
N GLU A 145 -2.69 25.70 -24.54
CA GLU A 145 -1.92 26.84 -25.02
C GLU A 145 -2.73 27.60 -26.09
N GLU A 146 -2.75 28.93 -26.06
CA GLU A 146 -3.53 29.70 -27.00
C GLU A 146 -3.07 29.48 -28.45
N GLY A 147 -3.98 29.09 -29.32
CA GLY A 147 -3.71 28.84 -30.73
C GLY A 147 -3.18 27.46 -31.03
N GLN A 148 -3.14 26.53 -30.04
CA GLN A 148 -2.80 25.15 -30.20
C GLN A 148 -3.96 24.25 -29.74
N ASP A 149 -3.90 22.97 -30.14
CA ASP A 149 -4.84 21.96 -29.67
C ASP A 149 -4.56 21.59 -28.20
N ASP A 150 -5.62 21.37 -27.42
CA ASP A 150 -5.52 20.92 -26.04
C ASP A 150 -4.88 19.53 -25.96
N TYR A 151 -3.90 19.37 -25.10
CA TYR A 151 -3.35 18.03 -24.78
C TYR A 151 -3.89 17.54 -23.45
N SER A 152 -4.53 16.37 -23.45
CA SER A 152 -5.06 15.75 -22.26
C SER A 152 -4.54 14.33 -22.08
N VAL A 153 -4.25 13.97 -20.83
CA VAL A 153 -3.84 12.62 -20.43
C VAL A 153 -4.57 12.21 -19.16
N SER A 154 -4.99 10.95 -19.11
CA SER A 154 -5.71 10.40 -17.96
C SER A 154 -4.81 9.45 -17.19
N TYR A 155 -4.79 9.60 -15.87
CA TYR A 155 -4.07 8.73 -14.95
C TYR A 155 -4.97 8.24 -13.84
N ARG A 156 -4.88 6.95 -13.51
CA ARG A 156 -5.39 6.40 -12.26
C ARG A 156 -4.29 6.44 -11.24
N VAL A 157 -4.47 7.25 -10.20
CA VAL A 157 -3.44 7.47 -9.17
C VAL A 157 -3.81 6.72 -7.90
N PHE A 158 -2.97 5.78 -7.51
CA PHE A 158 -3.08 5.02 -6.27
C PHE A 158 -2.38 5.77 -5.14
N LYS A 159 -3.09 5.93 -4.04
CA LYS A 159 -2.54 6.57 -2.84
C LYS A 159 -1.51 5.67 -2.19
N THR A 160 -0.31 6.21 -1.95
CA THR A 160 0.74 5.50 -1.23
C THR A 160 1.46 6.43 -0.26
N ALA A 161 1.57 6.04 1.02
CA ALA A 161 2.26 6.84 2.02
C ALA A 161 3.78 6.75 1.84
N THR A 162 4.28 5.58 1.44
CA THR A 162 5.71 5.28 1.24
C THR A 162 5.97 4.95 -0.23
N ARG A 163 7.12 5.37 -0.73
CA ARG A 163 7.54 5.05 -2.09
C ARG A 163 7.79 3.55 -2.25
N ILE A 164 7.32 3.00 -3.36
CA ILE A 164 7.50 1.60 -3.76
C ILE A 164 8.56 1.60 -4.86
N SER A 165 9.40 0.56 -4.92
CA SER A 165 10.49 0.47 -5.90
C SER A 165 9.99 0.24 -7.32
N GLU A 166 8.94 -0.56 -7.44
CA GLU A 166 8.28 -0.90 -8.69
C GLU A 166 7.27 0.19 -9.08
N ASN A 167 7.04 0.39 -10.37
CA ASN A 167 5.95 1.23 -10.82
C ASN A 167 4.59 0.52 -10.64
N ALA A 168 3.47 1.27 -10.74
CA ALA A 168 2.15 0.71 -10.50
C ALA A 168 1.76 -0.38 -11.51
N GLU A 169 2.17 -0.22 -12.78
CA GLU A 169 1.89 -1.20 -13.86
C GLU A 169 2.57 -2.55 -13.63
N GLU A 170 3.74 -2.57 -12.98
CA GLU A 170 4.49 -3.78 -12.63
C GLU A 170 4.05 -4.37 -11.29
N PHE A 171 3.75 -3.50 -10.32
CA PHE A 171 3.39 -3.91 -8.97
C PHE A 171 2.00 -4.54 -8.90
N LEU A 172 0.99 -3.87 -9.47
CA LEU A 172 -0.41 -4.26 -9.30
C LEU A 172 -0.74 -5.67 -9.83
N PRO A 173 -0.18 -6.17 -10.93
CA PRO A 173 -0.39 -7.56 -11.37
C PRO A 173 0.29 -8.60 -10.48
N SER A 174 1.39 -8.25 -9.81
CA SER A 174 2.30 -9.19 -9.17
C SER A 174 2.15 -9.26 -7.64
N PHE A 175 1.58 -8.21 -7.01
CA PHE A 175 1.53 -8.11 -5.56
C PHE A 175 0.13 -7.79 -5.03
N PHE A 176 -0.14 -8.22 -3.80
CA PHE A 176 -1.26 -7.73 -3.01
C PHE A 176 -0.98 -6.31 -2.49
N LEU A 177 -2.04 -5.57 -2.17
CA LEU A 177 -1.94 -4.18 -1.66
C LEU A 177 -1.60 -4.17 -0.16
N THR A 178 -0.42 -4.65 0.17
CA THR A 178 0.15 -4.67 1.53
C THR A 178 1.64 -4.32 1.49
N THR A 179 2.17 -3.75 2.57
CA THR A 179 3.61 -3.47 2.72
C THR A 179 4.41 -4.69 3.16
N LEU A 180 3.73 -5.76 3.51
CA LEU A 180 4.36 -7.02 3.88
C LEU A 180 4.94 -7.72 2.64
N VAL A 181 6.17 -8.20 2.78
CA VAL A 181 6.83 -8.92 1.68
C VAL A 181 6.40 -10.39 1.73
N ASN A 182 5.31 -10.69 1.04
CA ASN A 182 4.82 -12.06 0.74
C ASN A 182 4.58 -12.98 1.94
N LYS A 183 4.71 -12.50 3.19
CA LYS A 183 4.52 -13.35 4.38
C LYS A 183 3.98 -12.56 5.57
N LYS A 184 3.01 -13.17 6.30
CA LYS A 184 2.49 -12.71 7.58
C LYS A 184 2.34 -13.88 8.53
N THR A 185 2.72 -13.72 9.81
CA THR A 185 2.44 -14.69 10.85
C THR A 185 1.10 -14.36 11.50
N THR A 186 0.23 -15.36 11.62
CA THR A 186 -1.12 -15.22 12.17
C THR A 186 -1.45 -16.37 13.12
N GLN A 187 -2.65 -16.38 13.67
CA GLN A 187 -3.15 -17.41 14.59
C GLN A 187 -4.60 -17.76 14.27
N ILE A 188 -5.00 -18.99 14.54
CA ILE A 188 -6.41 -19.41 14.48
C ILE A 188 -7.22 -18.51 15.41
N GLY A 189 -8.31 -17.91 14.89
CA GLY A 189 -9.14 -16.95 15.61
C GLY A 189 -8.80 -15.48 15.34
N ARG A 190 -7.74 -15.18 14.59
CA ARG A 190 -7.49 -13.83 14.07
C ARG A 190 -8.25 -13.59 12.78
N TYR A 191 -8.72 -12.36 12.62
CA TYR A 191 -9.33 -11.89 11.38
C TYR A 191 -8.27 -11.33 10.46
N GLU A 192 -8.19 -11.86 9.24
CA GLU A 192 -7.18 -11.43 8.26
C GLU A 192 -7.83 -11.10 6.92
N THR A 193 -7.34 -10.04 6.29
CA THR A 193 -7.78 -9.61 4.97
C THR A 193 -6.60 -9.38 4.06
N LEU A 194 -6.79 -9.63 2.76
CA LEU A 194 -5.90 -9.22 1.70
C LEU A 194 -6.67 -8.44 0.65
N SER A 195 -6.06 -7.38 0.12
CA SER A 195 -6.63 -6.59 -0.97
C SER A 195 -5.75 -6.65 -2.20
N PHE A 196 -6.36 -6.62 -3.38
CA PHE A 196 -5.65 -6.61 -4.65
C PHE A 196 -6.45 -5.85 -5.71
N TYR A 197 -5.74 -5.42 -6.76
CA TYR A 197 -6.33 -4.72 -7.89
C TYR A 197 -6.08 -5.52 -9.17
N PRO A 198 -7.10 -6.22 -9.71
CA PRO A 198 -6.97 -7.02 -10.92
C PRO A 198 -7.18 -6.16 -12.17
N GLN A 199 -6.29 -6.30 -13.15
CA GLN A 199 -6.41 -5.74 -14.51
C GLN A 199 -6.89 -6.80 -15.51
N SER A 200 -6.89 -8.06 -15.12
CA SER A 200 -7.36 -9.20 -15.89
C SER A 200 -8.12 -10.18 -15.00
N THR A 201 -8.97 -10.99 -15.60
CA THR A 201 -9.73 -12.03 -14.88
C THR A 201 -8.79 -13.01 -14.18
N CYS A 202 -9.08 -13.34 -12.95
CA CYS A 202 -8.36 -14.34 -12.18
C CYS A 202 -9.28 -14.93 -11.12
N SER A 203 -9.12 -16.21 -10.83
CA SER A 203 -9.71 -16.82 -9.64
C SER A 203 -8.79 -16.64 -8.44
N VAL A 204 -9.36 -16.66 -7.25
CA VAL A 204 -8.62 -16.60 -5.99
C VAL A 204 -8.68 -17.94 -5.28
N TYR A 205 -7.52 -18.51 -5.03
CA TYR A 205 -7.35 -19.81 -4.38
C TYR A 205 -6.53 -19.67 -3.09
N VAL A 206 -6.81 -20.56 -2.16
CA VAL A 206 -5.98 -20.78 -0.98
C VAL A 206 -5.45 -22.21 -1.01
N GLN A 207 -4.14 -22.35 -0.93
CA GLN A 207 -3.47 -23.62 -0.72
C GLN A 207 -3.12 -23.74 0.76
N ALA A 208 -3.94 -24.45 1.52
CA ALA A 208 -3.76 -24.66 2.94
C ALA A 208 -2.89 -25.90 3.19
N SER A 209 -1.97 -25.82 4.18
CA SER A 209 -1.03 -26.87 4.56
C SER A 209 -1.34 -27.35 5.98
N TYR A 210 -1.46 -28.67 6.14
CA TYR A 210 -1.83 -29.32 7.39
C TYR A 210 -0.75 -30.29 7.83
N TYR A 211 -0.54 -30.38 9.13
CA TYR A 211 0.35 -31.40 9.73
C TYR A 211 -0.46 -32.46 10.41
N SER A 212 -0.36 -33.71 9.92
CA SER A 212 -1.11 -34.88 10.44
C SER A 212 -0.33 -35.74 11.44
N GLY A 213 0.89 -35.31 11.81
CA GLY A 213 1.80 -36.10 12.64
C GLY A 213 2.69 -37.09 11.84
N THR A 214 2.28 -37.45 10.63
CA THR A 214 3.03 -38.34 9.72
C THR A 214 3.61 -37.57 8.52
N GLY A 215 3.11 -36.38 8.24
CA GLY A 215 3.55 -35.56 7.11
C GLY A 215 2.73 -34.29 6.95
N VAL A 216 3.08 -33.53 5.92
CA VAL A 216 2.35 -32.34 5.55
C VAL A 216 1.44 -32.65 4.37
N GLU A 217 0.15 -32.41 4.54
CA GLU A 217 -0.86 -32.52 3.49
C GLU A 217 -1.29 -31.12 3.04
N THR A 218 -1.68 -30.97 1.77
CA THR A 218 -2.15 -29.69 1.22
C THR A 218 -3.54 -29.84 0.64
N LYS A 219 -4.37 -28.82 0.85
CA LYS A 219 -5.72 -28.72 0.29
C LYS A 219 -5.88 -27.37 -0.40
N GLU A 220 -6.43 -27.39 -1.60
CA GLU A 220 -6.80 -26.19 -2.32
C GLU A 220 -8.26 -25.84 -2.08
N VAL A 221 -8.50 -24.56 -1.78
CA VAL A 221 -9.83 -24.01 -1.53
C VAL A 221 -10.04 -22.81 -2.43
N LEU A 222 -11.08 -22.84 -3.27
CA LEU A 222 -11.49 -21.70 -4.07
C LEU A 222 -12.20 -20.67 -3.18
N LEU A 223 -11.75 -19.42 -3.19
CA LEU A 223 -12.36 -18.31 -2.44
C LEU A 223 -13.26 -17.42 -3.30
N MET A 224 -12.82 -17.12 -4.53
CA MET A 224 -13.55 -16.31 -5.49
C MET A 224 -13.37 -16.90 -6.89
N ASN A 225 -14.46 -17.02 -7.63
CA ASN A 225 -14.42 -17.36 -9.05
C ASN A 225 -13.98 -16.13 -9.86
N GLU A 226 -13.61 -16.35 -11.11
CA GLU A 226 -13.27 -15.28 -12.05
C GLU A 226 -14.39 -14.25 -12.21
N ASP A 227 -15.65 -14.72 -12.23
CA ASP A 227 -16.84 -13.87 -12.38
C ASP A 227 -17.14 -13.01 -11.15
N ASP A 228 -16.64 -13.41 -9.97
CA ASP A 228 -16.83 -12.66 -8.72
C ASP A 228 -15.78 -11.56 -8.54
N VAL A 229 -14.68 -11.60 -9.30
CA VAL A 229 -13.61 -10.63 -9.26
C VAL A 229 -13.95 -9.41 -10.11
N VAL A 230 -14.04 -8.26 -9.46
CA VAL A 230 -14.33 -6.99 -10.15
C VAL A 230 -13.06 -6.43 -10.74
N LEU A 231 -12.99 -6.32 -12.07
CA LEU A 231 -11.85 -5.74 -12.77
C LEU A 231 -11.77 -4.22 -12.53
N ASP A 232 -10.56 -3.69 -12.59
CA ASP A 232 -10.28 -2.26 -12.41
C ASP A 232 -10.82 -1.66 -11.11
N ALA A 233 -11.02 -2.52 -10.11
CA ALA A 233 -11.47 -2.16 -8.77
C ALA A 233 -10.66 -2.89 -7.69
N VAL A 234 -10.67 -2.37 -6.48
CA VAL A 234 -10.03 -3.05 -5.34
C VAL A 234 -10.94 -4.15 -4.83
N ASN A 235 -10.45 -5.37 -4.87
CA ASN A 235 -11.10 -6.53 -4.28
C ASN A 235 -10.44 -6.83 -2.94
N SER A 236 -11.25 -7.02 -1.90
CA SER A 236 -10.79 -7.39 -0.55
C SER A 236 -11.33 -8.76 -0.18
N ILE A 237 -10.46 -9.63 0.31
CA ILE A 237 -10.77 -11.03 0.60
C ILE A 237 -10.55 -11.30 2.09
N ASN A 238 -11.53 -11.92 2.71
CA ASN A 238 -11.35 -12.47 4.06
C ASN A 238 -10.57 -13.79 3.97
N VAL A 239 -9.35 -13.78 4.51
CA VAL A 239 -8.42 -14.91 4.54
C VAL A 239 -8.13 -15.37 5.98
N SER A 240 -9.09 -15.18 6.88
CA SER A 240 -8.97 -15.59 8.28
C SER A 240 -8.66 -17.08 8.41
N PRO A 241 -7.66 -17.50 9.19
CA PRO A 241 -7.24 -18.90 9.29
C PRO A 241 -8.35 -19.88 9.69
N ALA A 242 -9.30 -19.43 10.52
CA ALA A 242 -10.45 -20.24 10.95
C ALA A 242 -11.29 -20.80 9.79
N ARG A 243 -11.26 -20.16 8.61
CA ARG A 243 -11.97 -20.62 7.41
C ARG A 243 -11.36 -21.86 6.78
N PHE A 244 -10.11 -22.15 7.09
CA PHE A 244 -9.33 -23.22 6.49
C PHE A 244 -9.01 -24.34 7.46
N VAL A 245 -9.53 -24.31 8.67
CA VAL A 245 -9.39 -25.41 9.63
C VAL A 245 -10.15 -26.62 9.11
N ASP A 246 -9.47 -27.77 9.06
CA ASP A 246 -10.05 -29.05 8.68
C ASP A 246 -9.48 -30.15 9.58
N ASP A 247 -10.24 -30.51 10.61
CA ASP A 247 -9.83 -31.48 11.61
C ASP A 247 -9.52 -32.87 11.01
N SER A 248 -10.04 -33.18 9.83
CA SER A 248 -9.80 -34.43 9.14
C SER A 248 -8.40 -34.56 8.53
N LEU A 249 -7.76 -33.41 8.23
CA LEU A 249 -6.43 -33.31 7.63
C LEU A 249 -5.33 -33.03 8.65
N GLY A 250 -5.72 -32.70 9.88
CA GLY A 250 -4.80 -32.39 10.95
C GLY A 250 -4.70 -30.90 11.26
N GLU A 251 -3.56 -30.49 11.77
CA GLU A 251 -3.34 -29.12 12.22
C GLU A 251 -2.96 -28.19 11.06
N LEU A 252 -3.69 -27.10 10.89
CA LEU A 252 -3.33 -26.03 9.95
C LEU A 252 -2.04 -25.32 10.40
N ILE A 253 -0.97 -25.45 9.60
CA ILE A 253 0.34 -24.84 9.86
C ILE A 253 0.61 -23.59 9.03
N GLY A 254 -0.13 -23.40 7.94
CA GLY A 254 -0.03 -22.22 7.09
C GLY A 254 -0.84 -22.36 5.82
N PHE A 255 -0.92 -21.28 5.09
CA PHE A 255 -1.64 -21.27 3.80
C PHE A 255 -1.10 -20.17 2.88
N ALA A 256 -1.10 -20.47 1.58
CA ALA A 256 -0.78 -19.51 0.53
C ALA A 256 -2.05 -19.04 -0.17
N VAL A 257 -2.24 -17.73 -0.28
CA VAL A 257 -3.31 -17.10 -1.07
C VAL A 257 -2.75 -16.74 -2.43
N ARG A 258 -3.45 -17.14 -3.50
CA ARG A 258 -3.06 -16.86 -4.88
C ARG A 258 -4.19 -16.17 -5.63
N ALA A 259 -3.86 -15.12 -6.39
CA ALA A 259 -4.77 -14.40 -7.26
C ALA A 259 -4.04 -13.97 -8.54
N GLY A 260 -4.19 -14.75 -9.62
CA GLY A 260 -3.35 -14.62 -10.82
C GLY A 260 -1.88 -14.89 -10.50
N GLU A 261 -0.99 -13.94 -10.78
CA GLU A 261 0.44 -14.05 -10.46
C GLU A 261 0.77 -13.71 -9.00
N ARG A 262 -0.17 -13.11 -8.26
CA ARG A 262 0.01 -12.72 -6.87
C ARG A 262 0.05 -13.93 -5.97
N SER A 263 0.98 -13.94 -5.02
CA SER A 263 1.07 -14.97 -3.99
C SER A 263 1.42 -14.34 -2.65
N PHE A 264 0.71 -14.75 -1.59
CA PHE A 264 0.97 -14.30 -0.23
C PHE A 264 0.81 -15.46 0.75
N TYR A 265 1.77 -15.65 1.66
CA TYR A 265 1.79 -16.75 2.59
C TYR A 265 1.45 -16.30 4.01
N PHE A 266 0.54 -17.02 4.65
CA PHE A 266 0.25 -16.91 6.07
C PHE A 266 0.82 -18.11 6.82
N GLU A 267 1.70 -17.84 7.76
CA GLU A 267 2.18 -18.84 8.71
C GLU A 267 1.27 -18.83 9.93
N VAL A 268 0.73 -20.00 10.29
CA VAL A 268 -0.15 -20.15 11.44
C VAL A 268 0.66 -20.63 12.65
N ASP A 269 0.77 -19.77 13.65
CA ASP A 269 1.50 -20.06 14.88
C ASP A 269 0.55 -20.05 16.09
N LYS A 270 0.36 -21.23 16.71
CA LYS A 270 -0.48 -21.37 17.90
C LYS A 270 0.15 -20.75 19.16
N THR A 271 1.46 -20.55 19.16
CA THR A 271 2.19 -20.07 20.34
C THR A 271 2.08 -18.55 20.51
N LEU A 272 1.57 -17.83 19.50
CA LEU A 272 1.39 -16.39 19.60
C LEU A 272 0.51 -16.05 20.80
N PRO A 273 0.89 -15.05 21.61
CA PRO A 273 0.07 -14.60 22.72
C PRO A 273 -1.27 -14.04 22.21
N LYS A 274 -2.26 -14.09 23.07
CA LYS A 274 -3.53 -13.39 22.79
C LYS A 274 -3.27 -11.92 22.59
N ALA A 275 -3.76 -11.41 21.48
CA ALA A 275 -3.64 -10.00 21.18
C ALA A 275 -4.66 -9.20 21.99
N ASN A 276 -4.19 -8.08 22.53
CA ASN A 276 -5.02 -7.06 23.14
C ASN A 276 -4.29 -5.71 23.07
N PRO A 277 -4.77 -4.75 22.30
CA PRO A 277 -5.94 -4.84 21.42
C PRO A 277 -5.65 -5.48 20.06
N ALA A 278 -6.72 -5.87 19.36
CA ALA A 278 -6.72 -6.12 17.93
C ALA A 278 -7.10 -4.81 17.21
N ILE A 279 -6.36 -4.47 16.19
CA ILE A 279 -6.49 -3.18 15.49
C ILE A 279 -6.73 -3.43 14.01
N MET A 280 -7.71 -2.71 13.45
CA MET A 280 -7.93 -2.57 12.01
C MET A 280 -7.54 -1.15 11.59
N PHE A 281 -6.79 -1.01 10.52
CA PHE A 281 -6.30 0.28 10.07
C PHE A 281 -6.17 0.33 8.55
N ARG A 282 -6.10 1.54 7.99
CA ARG A 282 -5.76 1.72 6.56
C ARG A 282 -4.26 1.73 6.37
N ASN A 283 -3.78 0.77 5.58
CA ASN A 283 -2.35 0.58 5.29
C ASN A 283 -1.82 1.61 4.28
N ASN A 284 -0.57 1.47 3.87
CA ASN A 284 0.12 2.31 2.89
C ASN A 284 -0.66 2.56 1.58
N PHE A 285 -1.47 1.61 1.15
CA PHE A 285 -2.28 1.69 -0.06
C PHE A 285 -3.71 2.17 0.19
N GLY A 286 -4.08 2.49 1.44
CA GLY A 286 -5.44 2.84 1.81
C GLY A 286 -6.39 1.66 1.96
N CYS A 287 -5.88 0.42 1.88
CA CYS A 287 -6.65 -0.80 2.12
C CYS A 287 -6.75 -1.11 3.61
N TRP A 288 -7.83 -1.80 4.01
CA TRP A 288 -7.98 -2.27 5.38
C TRP A 288 -7.05 -3.45 5.65
N GLU A 289 -6.32 -3.35 6.75
CA GLU A 289 -5.41 -4.38 7.21
C GLU A 289 -5.48 -4.49 8.74
N THR A 290 -5.06 -5.64 9.28
CA THR A 290 -5.16 -5.93 10.71
C THR A 290 -3.80 -6.11 11.34
N MET A 291 -3.65 -5.59 12.56
CA MET A 291 -2.50 -5.81 13.41
C MET A 291 -2.94 -6.18 14.81
N TYR A 292 -2.23 -7.12 15.41
CA TYR A 292 -2.53 -7.66 16.74
C TYR A 292 -1.39 -7.28 17.68
N LEU A 293 -1.71 -6.43 18.67
CA LEU A 293 -0.75 -6.01 19.67
C LEU A 293 -0.74 -7.06 20.79
N SER A 294 0.36 -7.79 20.91
CA SER A 294 0.48 -8.93 21.82
C SER A 294 1.27 -8.61 23.09
N GLY A 295 1.75 -7.39 23.23
CA GLY A 295 2.47 -6.94 24.42
C GLY A 295 1.54 -6.44 25.53
N THR A 296 2.10 -5.64 26.42
CA THR A 296 1.36 -5.03 27.55
C THR A 296 0.44 -3.92 27.08
N VAL A 297 -0.69 -3.76 27.77
CA VAL A 297 -1.57 -2.61 27.64
C VAL A 297 -1.70 -1.95 29.01
N GLU A 298 -1.38 -0.67 29.08
CA GLU A 298 -1.53 0.17 30.26
C GLU A 298 -2.62 1.20 30.02
N THR A 299 -3.43 1.47 31.03
CA THR A 299 -4.44 2.54 30.99
C THR A 299 -4.06 3.62 31.96
N GLU A 300 -3.96 4.85 31.47
CA GLU A 300 -3.64 6.03 32.25
C GLU A 300 -4.84 6.98 32.28
N TYR A 301 -5.26 7.38 33.45
CA TYR A 301 -6.34 8.37 33.66
C TYR A 301 -5.72 9.70 34.07
N SER A 302 -5.94 10.75 33.29
CA SER A 302 -5.57 12.12 33.64
C SER A 302 -6.81 12.94 33.93
N ILE A 303 -7.01 13.31 35.21
CA ILE A 303 -8.17 14.09 35.64
C ILE A 303 -7.69 15.48 36.05
N LYS A 304 -7.93 16.47 35.19
CA LYS A 304 -7.65 17.89 35.47
C LYS A 304 -8.88 18.57 36.01
N ARG A 305 -8.69 19.36 37.08
CA ARG A 305 -9.75 20.08 37.73
C ARG A 305 -9.48 21.58 37.72
N SER A 306 -10.43 22.35 37.22
CA SER A 306 -10.38 23.81 37.22
C SER A 306 -11.17 24.35 38.42
N HIS A 307 -10.54 25.28 39.12
CA HIS A 307 -11.11 25.89 40.32
C HIS A 307 -11.24 27.42 40.14
N ALA A 308 -12.28 27.98 40.68
CA ALA A 308 -12.48 29.44 40.81
C ALA A 308 -12.74 29.81 42.26
N TYR A 309 -12.31 31.01 42.63
CA TYR A 309 -12.62 31.59 43.93
C TYR A 309 -13.92 32.38 43.83
N ILE A 310 -15.01 31.87 44.39
CA ILE A 310 -16.34 32.44 44.30
C ILE A 310 -16.93 32.52 45.72
N ASP A 311 -17.40 33.71 46.12
CA ASP A 311 -18.02 33.96 47.42
C ASP A 311 -17.14 33.55 48.62
N GLY A 312 -15.84 33.82 48.55
CA GLY A 312 -14.93 33.50 49.65
C GLY A 312 -14.49 32.02 49.72
N LEU A 313 -14.89 31.18 48.74
CA LEU A 313 -14.59 29.75 48.71
C LEU A 313 -14.03 29.34 47.36
N TYR A 314 -13.08 28.40 47.37
CA TYR A 314 -12.68 27.73 46.14
C TYR A 314 -13.75 26.73 45.72
N LYS A 315 -14.31 26.92 44.53
CA LYS A 315 -15.26 26.02 43.91
C LYS A 315 -14.67 25.41 42.65
N GLN A 316 -14.82 24.11 42.48
CA GLN A 316 -14.48 23.40 41.27
C GLN A 316 -15.64 23.62 40.29
N TYR A 317 -15.31 24.08 39.06
CA TYR A 317 -16.31 24.37 38.02
C TYR A 317 -16.16 23.52 36.77
N ASP A 318 -15.01 22.87 36.60
CA ASP A 318 -14.77 22.05 35.43
C ASP A 318 -13.87 20.85 35.79
N ILE A 319 -14.11 19.73 35.11
CA ILE A 319 -13.32 18.50 35.19
C ILE A 319 -13.06 18.01 33.77
N ASP A 320 -11.80 18.03 33.37
CA ASP A 320 -11.34 17.43 32.13
C ASP A 320 -10.76 16.04 32.44
N ASP A 321 -11.43 15.00 31.95
CA ASP A 321 -11.06 13.60 32.17
C ASP A 321 -10.57 13.03 30.83
N THR A 322 -9.34 12.58 30.83
CA THR A 322 -8.72 11.97 29.63
C THR A 322 -8.23 10.57 29.97
N GLU A 323 -8.72 9.60 29.22
CA GLU A 323 -8.26 8.21 29.27
C GLU A 323 -7.28 7.96 28.12
N LEU A 324 -6.07 7.53 28.46
CA LEU A 324 -5.00 7.18 27.52
C LEU A 324 -4.66 5.70 27.66
N PHE A 325 -4.45 5.04 26.54
CA PHE A 325 -4.03 3.67 26.47
C PHE A 325 -2.62 3.60 25.88
N LYS A 326 -1.72 2.90 26.55
CA LYS A 326 -0.40 2.57 26.04
C LYS A 326 -0.38 1.09 25.70
N ALA A 327 -0.25 0.77 24.44
CA ALA A 327 -0.23 -0.61 23.96
C ALA A 327 1.10 -0.93 23.27
N ASN A 328 1.71 -2.02 23.69
CA ASN A 328 2.95 -2.51 23.12
C ASN A 328 2.63 -3.61 22.08
N SER A 329 3.32 -3.57 20.94
CA SER A 329 3.13 -4.58 19.87
C SER A 329 3.51 -6.00 20.31
N GLY A 330 4.29 -6.13 21.37
CA GLY A 330 5.05 -7.35 21.61
C GLY A 330 6.24 -7.46 20.64
N ILE A 331 6.91 -8.57 20.65
CA ILE A 331 8.03 -8.85 19.76
C ILE A 331 7.52 -8.95 18.33
N LEU A 332 8.07 -8.14 17.44
CA LEU A 332 7.78 -8.18 16.02
C LEU A 332 8.91 -8.89 15.26
N LEU A 333 8.53 -9.79 14.37
CA LEU A 333 9.44 -10.33 13.38
C LEU A 333 9.78 -9.22 12.36
N ASP A 334 10.97 -9.27 11.74
CA ASP A 334 11.40 -8.29 10.74
C ASP A 334 10.38 -8.07 9.62
N SER A 335 9.72 -9.13 9.19
CA SER A 335 8.65 -9.06 8.20
C SER A 335 7.45 -8.22 8.67
N MET A 336 7.20 -8.14 9.98
CA MET A 336 6.07 -7.41 10.59
C MET A 336 6.41 -5.96 10.96
N LEU A 337 7.69 -5.57 10.94
CA LEU A 337 8.11 -4.20 11.28
C LEU A 337 7.46 -3.16 10.36
N ARG A 338 7.38 -3.47 9.05
CA ARG A 338 6.75 -2.58 8.08
C ARG A 338 5.27 -2.37 8.37
N LEU A 339 4.57 -3.41 8.79
CA LEU A 339 3.17 -3.32 9.19
C LEU A 339 2.98 -2.40 10.40
N GLY A 340 3.85 -2.51 11.41
CA GLY A 340 3.86 -1.61 12.56
C GLY A 340 4.10 -0.15 12.19
N MET A 341 5.00 0.10 11.24
CA MET A 341 5.23 1.45 10.71
C MET A 341 4.04 1.98 9.90
N ASP A 342 3.33 1.12 9.18
CA ASP A 342 2.12 1.49 8.46
C ASP A 342 1.00 1.87 9.42
N LEU A 343 0.80 1.06 10.48
CA LEU A 343 -0.12 1.39 11.55
C LEU A 343 0.17 2.76 12.17
N ALA A 344 1.44 3.03 12.50
CA ALA A 344 1.84 4.30 13.10
C ALA A 344 1.54 5.53 12.21
N ARG A 345 1.51 5.35 10.89
CA ARG A 345 1.23 6.41 9.90
C ARG A 345 -0.23 6.48 9.49
N SER A 346 -1.03 5.50 9.89
CA SER A 346 -2.44 5.44 9.51
C SER A 346 -3.23 6.56 10.16
N ARG A 347 -4.13 7.17 9.38
CA ARG A 347 -5.09 8.17 9.87
C ARG A 347 -6.40 7.55 10.36
N TYR A 348 -6.69 6.33 9.91
CA TYR A 348 -7.92 5.62 10.20
C TYR A 348 -7.59 4.34 10.94
N VAL A 349 -7.83 4.35 12.24
CA VAL A 349 -7.47 3.27 13.16
C VAL A 349 -8.67 2.94 14.02
N PHE A 350 -9.02 1.67 14.08
CA PHE A 350 -10.16 1.18 14.85
C PHE A 350 -9.72 0.02 15.73
N LEU A 351 -10.28 -0.06 16.90
CA LEU A 351 -10.27 -1.30 17.67
C LEU A 351 -11.18 -2.31 16.97
N MET A 352 -10.84 -3.57 17.06
CA MET A 352 -11.55 -4.65 16.41
C MET A 352 -11.92 -5.72 17.44
N ASP A 353 -13.12 -6.24 17.33
CA ASP A 353 -13.55 -7.39 18.12
C ASP A 353 -13.02 -8.71 17.54
N SER A 354 -13.30 -9.82 18.23
CA SER A 354 -12.87 -11.15 17.81
C SER A 354 -13.53 -11.65 16.52
N SER A 355 -14.62 -11.01 16.09
CA SER A 355 -15.33 -11.33 14.83
C SER A 355 -14.80 -10.54 13.62
N GLY A 356 -13.85 -9.63 13.84
CA GLY A 356 -13.31 -8.79 12.79
C GLY A 356 -14.14 -7.54 12.50
N VAL A 357 -15.06 -7.20 13.39
CA VAL A 357 -15.87 -5.99 13.28
C VAL A 357 -15.15 -4.84 13.96
N ALA A 358 -14.98 -3.73 13.22
CA ALA A 358 -14.46 -2.49 13.77
C ALA A 358 -15.44 -1.97 14.84
N SER A 359 -14.90 -1.63 16.01
CA SER A 359 -15.68 -1.12 17.13
C SER A 359 -15.44 0.39 17.31
N ASP A 360 -14.44 0.75 18.12
CA ASP A 360 -14.17 2.15 18.46
C ASP A 360 -13.06 2.71 17.54
N GLU A 361 -13.30 3.87 16.96
CA GLU A 361 -12.24 4.64 16.34
C GLU A 361 -11.28 5.17 17.41
N VAL A 362 -9.99 5.09 17.14
CA VAL A 362 -8.94 5.55 18.05
C VAL A 362 -8.02 6.54 17.37
N VAL A 363 -7.48 7.45 18.16
CA VAL A 363 -6.52 8.47 17.71
C VAL A 363 -5.21 8.23 18.43
N PHE A 364 -4.14 8.01 17.69
CA PHE A 364 -2.79 7.97 18.25
C PHE A 364 -2.39 9.38 18.69
N THR A 365 -1.96 9.49 19.94
CA THR A 365 -1.43 10.74 20.51
C THR A 365 0.07 10.78 20.45
N ASP A 366 0.69 9.62 20.58
CA ASP A 366 2.13 9.44 20.47
C ASP A 366 2.48 8.03 19.99
N THR A 367 3.60 7.89 19.30
CA THR A 367 4.09 6.59 18.83
C THR A 367 5.59 6.59 18.93
N GLU A 368 6.13 5.79 19.81
CA GLU A 368 7.58 5.59 19.92
C GLU A 368 7.97 4.33 19.16
N ILE A 369 8.78 4.51 18.11
CA ILE A 369 9.33 3.41 17.32
C ILE A 369 10.83 3.38 17.59
N LYS A 370 11.27 2.38 18.32
CA LYS A 370 12.68 2.11 18.58
C LYS A 370 13.11 0.88 17.81
N TYR A 371 13.89 1.09 16.77
CA TYR A 371 14.57 0.01 16.08
C TYR A 371 16.06 0.10 16.41
N VAL A 372 16.57 -0.87 17.13
CA VAL A 372 17.99 -1.03 17.41
C VAL A 372 18.47 -2.21 16.58
N ASN A 373 19.40 -1.97 15.68
CA ASN A 373 20.05 -3.03 14.91
C ASN A 373 21.13 -3.68 15.80
N ASP A 374 20.67 -4.43 16.79
CA ASP A 374 21.49 -5.16 17.75
C ASP A 374 20.92 -6.58 17.85
N ASP A 375 21.78 -7.59 17.77
CA ASP A 375 21.40 -8.99 17.82
C ASP A 375 20.73 -9.38 19.15
N ASP A 376 20.94 -8.58 20.21
CA ASP A 376 20.39 -8.82 21.55
C ASP A 376 19.04 -8.11 21.79
N SER A 377 18.58 -7.23 20.89
CA SER A 377 17.34 -6.48 21.09
C SER A 377 16.26 -6.89 20.08
N LEU A 378 15.12 -7.36 20.61
CA LEU A 378 13.96 -7.68 19.79
C LEU A 378 13.11 -6.41 19.57
N PRO A 379 12.76 -6.07 18.32
CA PRO A 379 12.02 -4.85 18.03
C PRO A 379 10.61 -4.91 18.60
N THR A 380 10.22 -3.83 19.26
CA THR A 380 8.85 -3.60 19.75
C THR A 380 8.43 -2.18 19.41
N PHE A 381 7.13 -1.97 19.21
CA PHE A 381 6.54 -0.65 19.04
C PHE A 381 5.58 -0.36 20.18
N GLU A 382 5.59 0.88 20.64
CA GLU A 382 4.66 1.36 21.64
C GLU A 382 3.78 2.44 21.04
N TYR A 383 2.47 2.27 21.20
CA TYR A 383 1.45 3.17 20.70
C TYR A 383 0.66 3.74 21.86
N THR A 384 0.62 5.06 21.97
CA THR A 384 -0.26 5.75 22.91
C THR A 384 -1.47 6.26 22.13
N TYR A 385 -2.67 5.84 22.54
CA TYR A 385 -3.90 6.22 21.87
C TYR A 385 -5.01 6.56 22.84
N ARG A 386 -6.01 7.25 22.35
CA ARG A 386 -7.28 7.50 23.02
C ARG A 386 -8.43 7.14 22.08
N ARG A 387 -9.61 6.91 22.65
CA ARG A 387 -10.82 6.77 21.84
C ARG A 387 -11.15 8.10 21.18
N ALA A 388 -11.59 8.05 19.91
CA ALA A 388 -11.99 9.25 19.16
C ALA A 388 -13.31 9.83 19.69
N SER A 389 -14.17 9.00 20.31
CA SER A 389 -15.42 9.44 20.90
C SER A 389 -15.18 10.25 22.18
N PHE A 390 -15.87 11.38 22.32
CA PHE A 390 -15.78 12.30 23.46
C PHE A 390 -16.45 11.78 24.74
N VAL A 391 -16.98 10.56 24.72
CA VAL A 391 -17.63 9.99 25.89
C VAL A 391 -16.58 9.50 26.89
N SER A 392 -16.15 10.36 27.77
CA SER A 392 -15.39 9.97 28.96
C SER A 392 -16.22 9.00 29.77
N ALA A 393 -15.66 7.84 30.06
CA ALA A 393 -16.26 6.79 30.90
C ALA A 393 -17.57 6.19 30.35
N MET A 394 -17.46 5.27 29.39
CA MET A 394 -18.51 4.26 29.21
C MET A 394 -18.66 3.49 30.53
N LEU A 395 -19.81 3.63 31.13
CA LEU A 395 -20.19 2.75 32.23
C LEU A 395 -20.31 1.34 31.64
N HIS A 396 -19.26 0.55 31.73
CA HIS A 396 -19.32 -0.85 31.30
C HIS A 396 -20.31 -1.55 32.22
N THR A 397 -21.49 -1.84 31.69
CA THR A 397 -22.49 -2.65 32.39
C THR A 397 -22.05 -4.11 32.56
N ILE A 398 -20.94 -4.50 31.91
CA ILE A 398 -20.27 -5.77 32.14
C ILE A 398 -19.52 -5.62 33.47
N ARG A 399 -20.10 -6.14 34.54
CA ARG A 399 -19.38 -6.26 35.81
C ARG A 399 -18.07 -6.97 35.56
N PRO A 400 -16.91 -6.38 35.95
CA PRO A 400 -15.66 -7.12 35.94
C PRO A 400 -15.90 -8.44 36.67
N PRO A 401 -15.23 -9.55 36.26
CA PRO A 401 -15.35 -10.80 36.95
C PRO A 401 -15.12 -10.51 38.44
N LYS A 402 -16.06 -10.90 39.28
CA LYS A 402 -16.02 -10.63 40.71
C LYS A 402 -14.66 -11.02 41.25
N LEU A 403 -13.89 -10.04 41.73
CA LEU A 403 -12.61 -10.28 42.41
C LEU A 403 -12.82 -11.08 43.74
N PHE A 404 -14.09 -11.17 44.18
CA PHE A 404 -14.47 -11.90 45.37
C PHE A 404 -15.44 -13.02 44.96
N ASP A 405 -15.16 -14.22 45.42
CA ASP A 405 -16.06 -15.34 45.24
C ASP A 405 -17.37 -15.13 46.03
N LYS A 406 -18.37 -15.98 45.78
CA LYS A 406 -19.69 -15.89 46.43
C LYS A 406 -19.65 -15.98 47.96
N THR A 407 -18.56 -16.43 48.56
CA THR A 407 -18.37 -16.52 50.00
C THR A 407 -18.23 -15.15 50.68
N PHE A 408 -17.72 -14.16 50.00
CA PHE A 408 -17.64 -12.77 50.52
C PHE A 408 -18.93 -11.98 50.43
N ASP A 409 -19.83 -12.33 49.49
CA ASP A 409 -21.13 -11.66 49.32
C ASP A 409 -22.13 -11.99 50.45
N VAL A 410 -21.92 -13.03 51.22
CA VAL A 410 -22.84 -13.50 52.26
C VAL A 410 -22.50 -12.94 53.63
N THR A 411 -21.31 -12.41 53.83
CA THR A 411 -20.84 -11.91 55.14
C THR A 411 -21.03 -10.40 55.36
N PHE A 412 -21.49 -9.66 54.34
CA PHE A 412 -21.72 -8.21 54.42
C PHE A 412 -23.18 -7.76 54.15
N ASN A 413 -24.13 -8.62 54.46
CA ASN A 413 -25.56 -8.24 54.58
C ASN A 413 -25.95 -7.99 56.03
#